data_df527e4fbcadc66579ed05f07ad3f05f
#
_entry.id   df527e4fbcadc66579ed05f07ad3f05f
#
_cell.length_a   1.000
_cell.length_b   1.000
_cell.length_c   1.000
_cell.angle_alpha   90.00
_cell.angle_beta   90.00
_cell.angle_gamma   90.00
#
_symmetry.space_group_name_H-M   'P 1'
#
loop_
_entity.id
_entity.type
_entity.pdbx_description
1 polymer ?
#
loop_
_entity_poly.entity_id
_entity_poly.type
_entity_poly.pdbx_seq_one_letter_code
_entity_poly.pdbx_strand_id
1 'polypeptide(L)'
;MNAPQISVNGHCLAETEIGREMQNHPSSDFATARHSAALALVVRELLLEQAANAGHLPSDFRAADAELQEEAIQLLLSEAVSIPEADAETCRRYWQANRARFRSPDLVEARHILIAAAPDDEQT
;
A
#
# COMPACT_ATOMS: atom_id res chain seq x y z
N MET A 1 19.63 15.82 -21.07
CA MET A 1 19.08 14.65 -21.79
C MET A 1 17.62 14.54 -21.39
N ASN A 2 16.70 14.63 -22.36
CA ASN A 2 15.28 14.38 -22.08
C ASN A 2 15.09 12.89 -21.75
N ALA A 3 14.44 12.60 -20.64
CA ALA A 3 14.02 11.24 -20.33
C ALA A 3 13.10 10.70 -21.45
N PRO A 4 13.13 9.40 -21.76
CA PRO A 4 12.27 8.84 -22.78
C PRO A 4 10.81 9.05 -22.41
N GLN A 5 10.02 9.51 -23.36
CA GLN A 5 8.58 9.69 -23.21
C GLN A 5 7.90 8.32 -23.07
N ILE A 6 7.04 8.19 -22.07
CA ILE A 6 6.30 6.97 -21.80
C ILE A 6 4.86 7.16 -22.28
N SER A 7 4.36 6.21 -23.04
CA SER A 7 2.97 6.23 -23.51
C SER A 7 2.31 4.86 -23.39
N VAL A 8 1.01 4.86 -23.11
CA VAL A 8 0.15 3.68 -23.01
C VAL A 8 -0.99 3.86 -24.00
N ASN A 9 -1.08 2.98 -24.99
CA ASN A 9 -2.13 2.99 -26.02
C ASN A 9 -2.36 4.38 -26.65
N GLY A 10 -1.25 5.11 -26.92
CA GLY A 10 -1.27 6.45 -27.51
C GLY A 10 -1.48 7.61 -26.52
N HIS A 11 -1.76 7.33 -25.25
CA HIS A 11 -1.79 8.33 -24.19
C HIS A 11 -0.40 8.50 -23.58
N CYS A 12 0.13 9.73 -23.57
CA CYS A 12 1.43 10.04 -23.01
C CYS A 12 1.32 10.41 -21.54
N LEU A 13 2.11 9.74 -20.70
CA LEU A 13 2.24 10.09 -19.29
C LEU A 13 3.13 11.33 -19.15
N ALA A 14 2.63 12.34 -18.45
CA ALA A 14 3.38 13.57 -18.25
C ALA A 14 4.51 13.37 -17.20
N GLU A 15 5.68 13.95 -17.42
CA GLU A 15 6.80 13.91 -16.47
C GLU A 15 6.43 14.51 -15.10
N THR A 16 5.50 15.47 -15.08
CA THR A 16 4.97 16.03 -13.83
C THR A 16 4.15 15.03 -13.02
N GLU A 17 3.43 14.12 -13.68
CA GLU A 17 2.68 13.04 -13.03
C GLU A 17 3.64 11.99 -12.47
N ILE A 18 4.64 11.60 -13.27
CA ILE A 18 5.69 10.67 -12.83
C ILE A 18 6.44 11.26 -11.63
N GLY A 19 6.80 12.54 -11.66
CA GLY A 19 7.48 13.22 -10.56
C GLY A 19 6.64 13.28 -9.28
N ARG A 20 5.32 13.42 -9.40
CA ARG A 20 4.41 13.39 -8.24
C ARG A 20 4.29 11.97 -7.69
N GLU A 21 4.17 10.98 -8.56
CA GLU A 21 4.07 9.57 -8.16
C GLU A 21 5.35 9.03 -7.51
N MET A 22 6.53 9.59 -7.85
CA MET A 22 7.79 9.21 -7.21
C MET A 22 7.79 9.38 -5.69
N GLN A 23 6.94 10.24 -5.12
CA GLN A 23 6.81 10.41 -3.68
C GLN A 23 6.29 9.14 -3.00
N ASN A 24 5.55 8.31 -3.73
CA ASN A 24 5.01 7.03 -3.26
C ASN A 24 6.01 5.86 -3.43
N HIS A 25 7.14 6.10 -4.11
CA HIS A 25 8.16 5.10 -4.42
C HIS A 25 9.55 5.51 -3.89
N PRO A 26 9.73 5.58 -2.56
CA PRO A 26 11.00 6.01 -1.99
C PRO A 26 12.14 5.06 -2.39
N SER A 27 13.22 5.61 -2.94
CA SER A 27 14.44 4.90 -3.29
C SER A 27 15.63 5.83 -3.13
N SER A 28 16.79 5.28 -2.80
CA SER A 28 18.05 6.02 -2.78
C SER A 28 18.55 6.39 -4.18
N ASP A 29 18.04 5.72 -5.21
CA ASP A 29 18.37 5.96 -6.61
C ASP A 29 17.18 6.59 -7.33
N PHE A 30 17.42 7.77 -7.92
CA PHE A 30 16.41 8.52 -8.66
C PHE A 30 15.86 7.74 -9.87
N ALA A 31 16.71 7.03 -10.61
CA ALA A 31 16.30 6.28 -11.79
C ALA A 31 15.36 5.12 -11.40
N THR A 32 15.64 4.45 -10.30
CA THR A 32 14.81 3.38 -9.74
C THR A 32 13.46 3.92 -9.26
N ALA A 33 13.44 5.03 -8.52
CA ALA A 33 12.20 5.67 -8.08
C ALA A 33 11.34 6.10 -9.27
N ARG A 34 11.94 6.73 -10.28
CA ARG A 34 11.25 7.15 -11.50
C ARG A 34 10.68 5.96 -12.28
N HIS A 35 11.46 4.86 -12.41
CA HIS A 35 10.99 3.66 -13.08
C HIS A 35 9.78 3.04 -12.37
N SER A 36 9.84 2.91 -11.05
CA SER A 36 8.74 2.37 -10.25
C SER A 36 7.47 3.22 -10.34
N ALA A 37 7.62 4.54 -10.26
CA ALA A 37 6.51 5.49 -10.41
C ALA A 37 5.89 5.41 -11.81
N ALA A 38 6.71 5.39 -12.84
CA ALA A 38 6.24 5.27 -14.23
C ALA A 38 5.50 3.95 -14.45
N LEU A 39 6.01 2.84 -13.91
CA LEU A 39 5.34 1.54 -13.99
C LEU A 39 3.98 1.54 -13.27
N ALA A 40 3.89 2.15 -12.10
CA ALA A 40 2.64 2.29 -11.37
C ALA A 40 1.58 3.06 -12.18
N LEU A 41 1.98 4.17 -12.82
CA LEU A 41 1.08 4.95 -13.67
C LEU A 41 0.66 4.18 -14.94
N VAL A 42 1.58 3.40 -15.55
CA VAL A 42 1.24 2.52 -16.69
C VAL A 42 0.19 1.49 -16.27
N VAL A 43 0.39 0.83 -15.13
CA VAL A 43 -0.57 -0.16 -14.61
C VAL A 43 -1.92 0.50 -14.32
N ARG A 44 -1.92 1.67 -13.68
CA ARG A 44 -3.14 2.43 -13.41
C ARG A 44 -3.89 2.77 -14.70
N GLU A 45 -3.21 3.26 -15.72
CA GLU A 45 -3.82 3.61 -17.01
C GLU A 45 -4.47 2.38 -17.66
N LEU A 46 -3.79 1.24 -17.65
CA LEU A 46 -4.32 -0.03 -18.19
C LEU A 46 -5.55 -0.51 -17.42
N LEU A 47 -5.56 -0.37 -16.09
CA LEU A 47 -6.72 -0.73 -15.27
C LEU A 47 -7.92 0.18 -15.56
N LEU A 48 -7.69 1.48 -15.72
CA LEU A 48 -8.75 2.42 -16.07
C LEU A 48 -9.33 2.14 -17.46
N GLU A 49 -8.50 1.82 -18.45
CA GLU A 49 -8.98 1.40 -19.77
C GLU A 49 -9.82 0.12 -19.67
N GLN A 50 -9.40 -0.87 -18.88
CA GLN A 50 -10.17 -2.09 -18.69
C GLN A 50 -11.48 -1.82 -17.94
N ALA A 51 -11.49 -0.95 -16.93
CA ALA A 51 -12.70 -0.56 -16.22
C ALA A 51 -13.69 0.17 -17.16
N ALA A 52 -13.20 1.02 -18.06
CA ALA A 52 -14.03 1.65 -19.08
C ALA A 52 -14.59 0.63 -20.09
N ASN A 53 -13.78 -0.33 -20.53
CA ASN A 53 -14.21 -1.41 -21.43
C ASN A 53 -15.25 -2.34 -20.76
N ALA A 54 -15.16 -2.53 -19.45
CA ALA A 54 -16.14 -3.28 -18.66
C ALA A 54 -17.43 -2.50 -18.37
N GLY A 55 -17.47 -1.20 -18.68
CA GLY A 55 -18.63 -0.34 -18.45
C GLY A 55 -18.69 0.29 -17.06
N HIS A 56 -17.62 0.20 -16.27
CA HIS A 56 -17.53 0.83 -14.94
C HIS A 56 -17.15 2.30 -14.99
N LEU A 57 -16.64 2.76 -16.14
CA LEU A 57 -16.28 4.16 -16.40
C LEU A 57 -16.78 4.60 -17.78
N PRO A 58 -17.02 5.90 -17.99
CA PRO A 58 -17.28 6.43 -19.32
C PRO A 58 -16.05 6.29 -20.22
N SER A 59 -16.25 6.40 -21.55
CA SER A 59 -15.15 6.29 -22.54
C SER A 59 -14.09 7.39 -22.40
N ASP A 60 -14.47 8.54 -21.85
CA ASP A 60 -13.57 9.65 -21.50
C ASP A 60 -13.09 9.60 -20.04
N PHE A 61 -12.86 8.41 -19.53
CA PHE A 61 -12.53 8.11 -18.13
C PHE A 61 -11.41 8.96 -17.54
N ARG A 62 -10.53 9.53 -18.38
CA ARG A 62 -9.45 10.42 -17.92
C ARG A 62 -9.98 11.75 -17.40
N ALA A 63 -11.18 12.15 -17.83
CA ALA A 63 -11.87 13.34 -17.32
C ALA A 63 -12.67 13.07 -16.04
N ALA A 64 -12.86 11.81 -15.66
CA ALA A 64 -13.52 11.43 -14.41
C ALA A 64 -12.68 11.86 -13.20
N ASP A 65 -13.34 12.16 -12.10
CA ASP A 65 -12.64 12.46 -10.84
C ASP A 65 -11.88 11.23 -10.30
N ALA A 66 -10.91 11.49 -9.42
CA ALA A 66 -10.02 10.45 -8.91
C ALA A 66 -10.76 9.40 -8.06
N GLU A 67 -11.82 9.80 -7.37
CA GLU A 67 -12.61 8.91 -6.53
C GLU A 67 -13.39 7.90 -7.39
N LEU A 68 -14.06 8.38 -8.44
CA LEU A 68 -14.77 7.54 -9.39
C LEU A 68 -13.83 6.58 -10.12
N GLN A 69 -12.62 7.04 -10.49
CA GLN A 69 -11.60 6.18 -11.09
C GLN A 69 -11.17 5.08 -10.14
N GLU A 70 -10.97 5.39 -8.87
CA GLU A 70 -10.55 4.41 -7.86
C GLU A 70 -11.65 3.37 -7.59
N GLU A 71 -12.89 3.80 -7.43
CA GLU A 71 -14.04 2.90 -7.27
C GLU A 71 -14.17 1.93 -8.45
N ALA A 72 -14.00 2.42 -9.68
CA ALA A 72 -14.08 1.60 -10.88
C ALA A 72 -12.96 0.55 -10.96
N ILE A 73 -11.72 0.89 -10.55
CA ILE A 73 -10.62 -0.06 -10.44
C ILE A 73 -10.94 -1.13 -9.40
N GLN A 74 -11.43 -0.75 -8.23
CA GLN A 74 -11.81 -1.69 -7.16
C GLN A 74 -12.91 -2.65 -7.63
N LEU A 75 -13.91 -2.15 -8.33
CA LEU A 75 -14.99 -2.96 -8.89
C LEU A 75 -14.45 -3.95 -9.92
N LEU A 76 -13.66 -3.49 -10.88
CA LEU A 76 -12.99 -4.33 -11.88
C LEU A 76 -12.18 -5.46 -11.23
N LEU A 77 -11.37 -5.14 -10.22
CA LEU A 77 -10.54 -6.11 -9.52
C LEU A 77 -11.39 -7.12 -8.72
N SER A 78 -12.48 -6.68 -8.10
CA SER A 78 -13.38 -7.56 -7.35
C SER A 78 -14.08 -8.59 -8.25
N GLU A 79 -14.34 -8.23 -9.51
CA GLU A 79 -14.95 -9.13 -10.51
C GLU A 79 -13.92 -10.05 -11.15
N ALA A 80 -12.71 -9.53 -11.44
CA ALA A 80 -11.67 -10.26 -12.17
C ALA A 80 -10.81 -11.17 -11.29
N VAL A 81 -10.68 -10.86 -9.99
CA VAL A 81 -9.79 -11.59 -9.08
C VAL A 81 -10.60 -12.33 -8.03
N SER A 82 -10.58 -13.66 -8.11
CA SER A 82 -11.14 -14.52 -7.07
C SER A 82 -10.03 -14.93 -6.11
N ILE A 83 -10.14 -14.51 -4.86
CA ILE A 83 -9.24 -14.93 -3.79
C ILE A 83 -9.91 -16.09 -3.05
N PRO A 84 -9.32 -17.32 -3.07
CA PRO A 84 -9.84 -18.42 -2.29
C PRO A 84 -9.86 -18.08 -0.80
N GLU A 85 -10.98 -18.33 -0.13
CA GLU A 85 -11.03 -18.24 1.32
C GLU A 85 -10.12 -19.32 1.94
N ALA A 86 -9.31 -18.92 2.91
CA ALA A 86 -8.49 -19.86 3.63
C ALA A 86 -9.37 -20.69 4.59
N ASP A 87 -9.35 -22.01 4.43
CA ASP A 87 -10.01 -22.90 5.36
C ASP A 87 -9.32 -22.91 6.75
N ALA A 88 -10.00 -23.47 7.74
CA ALA A 88 -9.51 -23.52 9.11
C ALA A 88 -8.16 -24.25 9.24
N GLU A 89 -7.90 -25.25 8.38
CA GLU A 89 -6.64 -25.99 8.37
C GLU A 89 -5.50 -25.15 7.83
N THR A 90 -5.71 -24.43 6.74
CA THR A 90 -4.73 -23.49 6.17
C THR A 90 -4.42 -22.36 7.15
N CYS A 91 -5.43 -21.79 7.80
CA CYS A 91 -5.24 -20.77 8.84
C CYS A 91 -4.42 -21.31 10.02
N ARG A 92 -4.72 -22.51 10.49
CA ARG A 92 -3.98 -23.16 11.60
C ARG A 92 -2.54 -23.43 11.22
N ARG A 93 -2.27 -23.94 10.03
CA ARG A 93 -0.93 -24.20 9.51
C ARG A 93 -0.12 -22.91 9.38
N TYR A 94 -0.72 -21.86 8.85
CA TYR A 94 -0.08 -20.55 8.77
C TYR A 94 0.25 -19.98 10.16
N TRP A 95 -0.70 -20.04 11.10
CA TRP A 95 -0.48 -19.62 12.48
C TRP A 95 0.64 -20.41 13.17
N GLN A 96 0.67 -21.72 12.99
CA GLN A 96 1.73 -22.58 13.56
C GLN A 96 3.11 -22.23 13.02
N ALA A 97 3.21 -21.96 11.72
CA ALA A 97 4.47 -21.59 11.06
C ALA A 97 4.93 -20.16 11.43
N ASN A 98 4.01 -19.30 11.85
CA ASN A 98 4.27 -17.86 12.07
C ASN A 98 3.96 -17.40 13.52
N ARG A 99 4.06 -18.26 14.50
CA ARG A 99 3.67 -17.95 15.90
C ARG A 99 4.27 -16.67 16.45
N ALA A 100 5.51 -16.33 16.05
CA ALA A 100 6.18 -15.11 16.50
C ALA A 100 5.46 -13.83 16.07
N ARG A 101 4.71 -13.87 14.95
CA ARG A 101 3.92 -12.73 14.44
C ARG A 101 2.59 -12.53 15.16
N PHE A 102 2.11 -13.57 15.83
CA PHE A 102 0.82 -13.60 16.52
C PHE A 102 0.98 -13.58 18.05
N ARG A 103 2.00 -12.87 18.54
CA ARG A 103 2.20 -12.64 19.96
C ARG A 103 1.57 -11.32 20.37
N SER A 104 0.76 -11.36 21.43
CA SER A 104 0.39 -10.16 22.16
C SER A 104 1.60 -9.62 22.91
N PRO A 105 1.71 -8.32 23.14
CA PRO A 105 2.69 -7.76 24.07
C PRO A 105 2.52 -8.43 25.45
N ASP A 106 3.62 -8.62 26.16
CA ASP A 106 3.59 -9.18 27.50
C ASP A 106 2.76 -8.27 28.43
N LEU A 107 1.77 -8.86 29.10
CA LEU A 107 1.01 -8.16 30.12
C LEU A 107 1.74 -8.36 31.46
N VAL A 108 2.27 -7.28 32.01
CA VAL A 108 3.00 -7.32 33.29
C VAL A 108 2.15 -6.62 34.35
N GLU A 109 1.83 -7.34 35.42
CA GLU A 109 1.29 -6.77 36.66
C GLU A 109 2.43 -6.58 37.64
N ALA A 110 2.64 -5.34 38.09
CA ALA A 110 3.68 -4.99 39.06
C ALA A 110 3.04 -4.30 40.27
N ARG A 111 3.57 -4.61 41.47
CA ARG A 111 3.24 -3.91 42.70
C ARG A 111 4.52 -3.33 43.26
N HIS A 112 4.47 -2.12 43.78
CA HIS A 112 5.59 -1.47 44.43
C HIS A 112 5.15 -0.91 45.80
N ILE A 113 6.09 -0.88 46.73
CA ILE A 113 5.93 -0.21 48.00
C ILE A 113 6.93 0.93 48.01
N LEU A 114 6.42 2.13 48.16
CA LEU A 114 7.24 3.32 48.31
C LEU A 114 7.34 3.67 49.79
N ILE A 115 8.55 3.66 50.35
CA ILE A 115 8.82 4.07 51.72
C ILE A 115 9.58 5.43 51.64
N ALA A 116 8.97 6.45 52.23
CA ALA A 116 9.65 7.75 52.34
C ALA A 116 10.74 7.63 53.42
N ALA A 117 11.99 7.95 53.04
CA ALA A 117 13.11 8.07 53.94
C ALA A 117 13.49 9.56 54.07
N ALA A 118 13.90 9.95 55.28
CA ALA A 118 14.44 11.31 55.46
C ALA A 118 15.80 11.43 54.76
N PRO A 119 16.17 12.63 54.30
CA PRO A 119 17.41 12.85 53.52
C PRO A 119 18.72 12.43 54.21
N ASP A 120 18.68 12.23 55.53
CA ASP A 120 19.84 11.86 56.34
C ASP A 120 19.94 10.39 56.72
N ASP A 121 19.00 9.56 56.25
CA ASP A 121 19.02 8.08 56.50
C ASP A 121 19.84 7.34 55.40
N GLU A 122 21.11 7.69 55.26
CA GLU A 122 22.04 6.97 54.37
C GLU A 122 22.57 5.64 54.99
N GLN A 123 22.02 5.19 56.08
CA GLN A 123 22.44 3.92 56.70
C GLN A 123 21.22 3.10 57.14
N THR A 124 20.69 2.31 56.17
CA THR A 124 20.12 0.95 56.50
C THR A 124 20.00 0.14 55.24
#